data_5c6af71a751a756fc705571cf4305563
#
_entry.id   5c6af71a751a756fc705571cf4305563
#
_cell.length_a   1.000
_cell.length_b   1.000
_cell.length_c   1.000
_cell.angle_alpha   90.00
_cell.angle_beta   90.00
_cell.angle_gamma   90.00
#
_symmetry.space_group_name_H-M   'P 1'
#
loop_
_entity.id
_entity.type
_entity.pdbx_description
1 polymer ?
#
loop_
_entity_poly.entity_id
_entity_poly.type
_entity_poly.pdbx_seq_one_letter_code
_entity_poly.pdbx_strand_id
1 'polypeptide(L)'
;MSLEIELQKENNISIFVLKGRILSDSDLVEPNNLLTALKDWNIIFDLAQLSHTNSSGIAFMVKSMTRARINNGDVVLVNPNSGLSKLFEITKMHEVFTIYETLEDAKNHFKQ
;
A
#
# COMPACT_ATOMS: atom_id res chain seq x y z
N MET A 1 -17.28 -0.22 -9.64
CA MET A 1 -16.56 0.10 -8.42
C MET A 1 -15.33 0.93 -8.74
N SER A 2 -15.01 1.88 -7.86
CA SER A 2 -13.88 2.78 -8.10
C SER A 2 -12.53 2.09 -7.92
N LEU A 3 -12.45 1.14 -7.00
CA LEU A 3 -11.20 0.45 -6.67
C LEU A 3 -11.33 -1.04 -6.87
N GLU A 4 -10.36 -1.62 -7.57
CA GLU A 4 -10.15 -3.07 -7.62
C GLU A 4 -8.88 -3.39 -6.84
N ILE A 5 -8.87 -4.53 -6.19
CA ILE A 5 -7.73 -4.95 -5.41
C ILE A 5 -7.41 -6.41 -5.71
N GLU A 6 -6.12 -6.69 -5.87
CA GLU A 6 -5.63 -8.05 -6.08
C GLU A 6 -4.57 -8.32 -5.02
N LEU A 7 -4.75 -9.38 -4.26
CA LEU A 7 -3.77 -9.80 -3.25
C LEU A 7 -2.95 -10.95 -3.80
N GLN A 8 -1.66 -10.74 -3.90
CA GLN A 8 -0.70 -11.76 -4.30
C GLN A 8 0.18 -12.10 -3.12
N LYS A 9 0.58 -13.35 -3.00
CA LYS A 9 1.47 -13.78 -1.94
C LYS A 9 2.72 -14.39 -2.54
N GLU A 10 3.87 -13.98 -2.02
CA GLU A 10 5.15 -14.47 -2.48
C GLU A 10 6.08 -14.57 -1.27
N ASN A 11 6.49 -15.81 -0.96
CA ASN A 11 7.26 -16.10 0.26
C ASN A 11 6.49 -15.57 1.48
N ASN A 12 7.08 -14.68 2.27
CA ASN A 12 6.43 -14.09 3.43
C ASN A 12 5.94 -12.67 3.16
N ILE A 13 5.70 -12.33 1.89
CA ILE A 13 5.29 -10.99 1.48
C ILE A 13 3.86 -11.02 0.97
N SER A 14 3.03 -10.08 1.43
CA SER A 14 1.68 -9.86 0.92
C SER A 14 1.70 -8.63 0.01
N ILE A 15 1.37 -8.81 -1.26
CA ILE A 15 1.40 -7.75 -2.26
C ILE A 15 -0.03 -7.37 -2.60
N PHE A 16 -0.41 -6.12 -2.28
CA PHE A 16 -1.71 -5.57 -2.62
C PHE A 16 -1.57 -4.72 -3.88
N VAL A 17 -2.12 -5.20 -4.99
CA VAL A 17 -2.15 -4.44 -6.23
C VAL A 17 -3.44 -3.63 -6.23
N LEU A 18 -3.31 -2.31 -6.16
CA LEU A 18 -4.46 -1.40 -6.11
C LEU A 18 -4.68 -0.83 -7.50
N LYS A 19 -5.90 -0.99 -8.04
CA LYS A 19 -6.22 -0.56 -9.40
C LYS A 19 -7.41 0.39 -9.38
N GLY A 20 -7.28 1.51 -10.05
CA GLY A 20 -8.37 2.47 -10.17
C GLY A 20 -8.21 3.66 -9.25
N ARG A 21 -9.22 3.93 -8.43
CA ARG A 21 -9.27 5.13 -7.60
C ARG A 21 -9.81 4.85 -6.22
N ILE A 22 -9.26 5.54 -5.24
CA ILE A 22 -9.81 5.56 -3.88
C ILE A 22 -10.52 6.90 -3.72
N LEU A 23 -11.83 6.89 -3.68
CA LEU A 23 -12.66 8.09 -3.62
C LEU A 23 -13.39 8.26 -2.30
N SER A 24 -13.60 7.18 -1.56
CA SER A 24 -14.35 7.22 -0.30
C SER A 24 -13.98 6.04 0.58
N ASP A 25 -14.45 6.08 1.83
CA ASP A 25 -14.22 4.99 2.79
C ASP A 25 -14.81 3.67 2.30
N SER A 26 -15.89 3.72 1.51
CA SER A 26 -16.51 2.50 1.00
C SER A 26 -15.58 1.73 0.06
N ASP A 27 -14.67 2.41 -0.64
CA ASP A 27 -13.67 1.77 -1.48
C ASP A 27 -12.66 0.96 -0.67
N LEU A 28 -12.55 1.24 0.62
CA LEU A 28 -11.54 0.62 1.50
C LEU A 28 -12.08 -0.55 2.31
N VAL A 29 -13.36 -0.92 2.15
CA VAL A 29 -13.95 -2.04 2.90
C VAL A 29 -13.25 -3.34 2.55
N GLU A 30 -13.08 -3.65 1.27
CA GLU A 30 -12.40 -4.87 0.85
C GLU A 30 -10.92 -4.89 1.26
N PRO A 31 -10.14 -3.83 1.01
CA PRO A 31 -8.75 -3.79 1.48
C PRO A 31 -8.62 -4.01 2.99
N ASN A 32 -9.50 -3.40 3.79
CA ASN A 32 -9.46 -3.58 5.24
C ASN A 32 -9.78 -5.02 5.63
N ASN A 33 -10.73 -5.65 4.96
CA ASN A 33 -11.07 -7.05 5.22
C ASN A 33 -9.91 -7.98 4.88
N LEU A 34 -9.24 -7.74 3.76
CA LEU A 34 -8.07 -8.51 3.36
C LEU A 34 -6.92 -8.33 4.36
N LEU A 35 -6.73 -7.12 4.83
CA LEU A 35 -5.70 -6.81 5.81
C LEU A 35 -5.92 -7.57 7.11
N THR A 36 -7.17 -7.61 7.57
CA THR A 36 -7.53 -8.31 8.81
C THR A 36 -7.23 -9.80 8.75
N ALA A 37 -7.27 -10.40 7.57
CA ALA A 37 -7.06 -11.83 7.36
C ALA A 37 -5.60 -12.20 7.10
N LEU A 38 -4.67 -11.23 7.08
CA LEU A 38 -3.27 -11.51 6.76
C LEU A 38 -2.58 -12.36 7.81
N LYS A 39 -1.69 -13.22 7.32
CA LYS A 39 -0.74 -13.94 8.16
C LYS A 39 0.66 -13.37 8.01
N ASP A 40 0.98 -12.89 6.80
CA ASP A 40 2.29 -12.31 6.48
C ASP A 40 2.15 -10.79 6.41
N TRP A 41 2.80 -10.12 7.36
CA TRP A 41 2.68 -8.67 7.54
C TRP A 41 3.81 -7.87 6.91
N ASN A 42 4.61 -8.49 6.06
CA ASN A 42 5.51 -7.79 5.16
C ASN A 42 4.68 -7.41 3.93
N ILE A 43 4.29 -6.15 3.85
CA ILE A 43 3.26 -5.69 2.92
C ILE A 43 3.85 -4.76 1.88
N ILE A 44 3.51 -5.00 0.61
CA ILE A 44 3.79 -4.09 -0.49
C ILE A 44 2.45 -3.60 -1.02
N PHE A 45 2.29 -2.27 -1.10
CA PHE A 45 1.19 -1.67 -1.86
C PHE A 45 1.74 -1.27 -3.22
N ASP A 46 1.32 -1.98 -4.25
CA ASP A 46 1.70 -1.67 -5.63
C ASP A 46 0.72 -0.63 -6.16
N LEU A 47 1.22 0.57 -6.38
CA LEU A 47 0.42 1.73 -6.76
C LEU A 47 0.52 2.06 -8.25
N ALA A 48 1.17 1.20 -9.04
CA ALA A 48 1.40 1.47 -10.46
C ALA A 48 0.09 1.69 -11.23
N GLN A 49 -0.99 1.06 -10.80
CA GLN A 49 -2.30 1.14 -11.46
C GLN A 49 -3.32 1.95 -10.66
N LEU A 50 -2.89 2.60 -9.59
CA LEU A 50 -3.74 3.50 -8.81
C LEU A 50 -3.63 4.90 -9.39
N SER A 51 -4.73 5.42 -9.93
CA SER A 51 -4.70 6.74 -10.58
C SER A 51 -4.96 7.89 -9.62
N HIS A 52 -5.67 7.63 -8.52
CA HIS A 52 -6.06 8.68 -7.57
C HIS A 52 -6.30 8.12 -6.19
N THR A 53 -5.95 8.89 -5.16
CA THR A 53 -6.30 8.60 -3.78
C THR A 53 -6.68 9.91 -3.08
N ASN A 54 -7.21 9.78 -1.87
CA ASN A 54 -7.59 10.90 -1.02
C ASN A 54 -7.04 10.65 0.39
N SER A 55 -7.45 11.52 1.34
CA SER A 55 -6.98 11.40 2.72
C SER A 55 -7.37 10.07 3.37
N SER A 56 -8.51 9.49 2.99
CA SER A 56 -8.93 8.19 3.52
C SER A 56 -7.98 7.08 3.07
N GLY A 57 -7.53 7.12 1.81
CA GLY A 57 -6.57 6.15 1.29
C GLY A 57 -5.21 6.28 1.97
N ILE A 58 -4.76 7.51 2.19
CA ILE A 58 -3.50 7.77 2.91
C ILE A 58 -3.62 7.23 4.34
N ALA A 59 -4.73 7.53 5.02
CA ALA A 59 -4.97 7.05 6.38
C ALA A 59 -4.98 5.52 6.44
N PHE A 60 -5.56 4.86 5.44
CA PHE A 60 -5.54 3.41 5.33
C PHE A 60 -4.11 2.87 5.25
N MET A 61 -3.27 3.50 4.44
CA MET A 61 -1.87 3.07 4.28
C MET A 61 -1.07 3.24 5.56
N VAL A 62 -1.27 4.37 6.27
CA VAL A 62 -0.61 4.63 7.55
C VAL A 62 -1.06 3.62 8.60
N LYS A 63 -2.35 3.38 8.69
CA LYS A 63 -2.91 2.40 9.63
C LYS A 63 -2.39 0.99 9.33
N SER A 64 -2.29 0.64 8.05
CA SER A 64 -1.75 -0.65 7.63
C SER A 64 -0.30 -0.81 8.08
N MET A 65 0.50 0.25 7.96
CA MET A 65 1.90 0.23 8.38
C MET A 65 2.01 0.06 9.90
N THR A 66 1.19 0.76 10.67
CA THR A 66 1.17 0.62 12.12
C THR A 66 0.86 -0.81 12.53
N ARG A 67 -0.17 -1.40 11.92
CA ARG A 67 -0.55 -2.78 12.21
C ARG A 67 0.53 -3.77 11.78
N ALA A 68 1.15 -3.54 10.63
CA ALA A 68 2.22 -4.39 10.15
C ALA A 68 3.40 -4.40 11.13
N ARG A 69 3.79 -3.23 11.61
CA ARG A 69 4.91 -3.11 12.56
C ARG A 69 4.60 -3.78 13.90
N ILE A 70 3.35 -3.71 14.35
CA ILE A 70 2.92 -4.44 15.55
C ILE A 70 3.06 -5.94 15.37
N ASN A 71 2.91 -6.42 14.14
CA ASN A 71 3.02 -7.84 13.78
C ASN A 71 4.39 -8.22 13.22
N ASN A 72 5.41 -7.44 13.52
CA ASN A 72 6.81 -7.68 13.12
C ASN A 72 7.05 -7.59 11.61
N GLY A 73 6.21 -6.83 10.91
CA GLY A 73 6.36 -6.57 9.49
C GLY A 73 6.56 -5.10 9.19
N ASP A 74 6.32 -4.72 7.96
CA ASP A 74 6.41 -3.34 7.51
C ASP A 74 5.56 -3.15 6.26
N VAL A 75 5.39 -1.90 5.83
CA VAL A 75 4.69 -1.56 4.59
C VAL A 75 5.61 -0.70 3.74
N VAL A 76 5.75 -1.06 2.46
CA VAL A 76 6.43 -0.22 1.48
C VAL A 76 5.50 0.01 0.29
N LEU A 77 5.75 1.09 -0.44
CA LEU A 77 4.95 1.50 -1.58
C LEU A 77 5.76 1.37 -2.87
N VAL A 78 5.08 1.08 -3.98
CA VAL A 78 5.74 0.88 -5.28
C VAL A 78 5.09 1.76 -6.34
N ASN A 79 5.93 2.51 -7.01
CA ASN A 79 5.65 3.17 -8.28
C ASN A 79 4.38 4.02 -8.31
N PRO A 80 4.21 4.97 -7.38
CA PRO A 80 3.10 5.93 -7.49
C PRO A 80 3.30 6.81 -8.73
N ASN A 81 2.21 7.19 -9.39
CA ASN A 81 2.30 8.12 -10.51
C ASN A 81 2.69 9.52 -10.00
N SER A 82 2.93 10.44 -10.93
CA SER A 82 3.40 11.79 -10.56
C SER A 82 2.42 12.54 -9.66
N GLY A 83 1.11 12.36 -9.88
CA GLY A 83 0.09 12.98 -9.03
C GLY A 83 0.10 12.45 -7.61
N LEU A 84 0.20 11.13 -7.46
CA LEU A 84 0.30 10.50 -6.15
C LEU A 84 1.60 10.88 -5.45
N SER A 85 2.71 10.90 -6.20
CA SER A 85 4.01 11.29 -5.64
C SER A 85 3.96 12.71 -5.09
N LYS A 86 3.33 13.61 -5.83
CA LYS A 86 3.17 15.00 -5.40
C LYS A 86 2.29 15.09 -4.15
N LEU A 87 1.22 14.32 -4.10
CA LEU A 87 0.35 14.27 -2.93
C LEU A 87 1.12 13.77 -1.70
N PHE A 88 1.95 12.75 -1.86
CA PHE A 88 2.80 12.24 -0.78
C PHE A 88 3.80 13.27 -0.31
N GLU A 89 4.36 14.08 -1.21
CA GLU A 89 5.25 15.18 -0.83
C GLU A 89 4.51 16.25 -0.03
N ILE A 90 3.33 16.67 -0.51
CA ILE A 90 2.53 17.71 0.15
C ILE A 90 2.09 17.26 1.55
N THR A 91 1.72 16.00 1.70
CA THR A 91 1.30 15.44 3.00
C THR A 91 2.46 14.91 3.82
N LYS A 92 3.68 14.98 3.30
CA LYS A 92 4.91 14.49 3.92
C LYS A 92 4.91 12.97 4.15
N MET A 93 4.08 12.24 3.44
CA MET A 93 4.04 10.79 3.51
C MET A 93 5.29 10.15 2.90
N HIS A 94 6.01 10.87 2.02
CA HIS A 94 7.30 10.42 1.52
C HIS A 94 8.36 10.30 2.63
N GLU A 95 8.15 10.96 3.78
CA GLU A 95 9.01 10.83 4.94
C GLU A 95 8.61 9.68 5.85
N VAL A 96 7.36 9.20 5.70
CA VAL A 96 6.79 8.12 6.51
C VAL A 96 7.01 6.77 5.85
N PHE A 97 6.80 6.69 4.53
CA PHE A 97 6.90 5.45 3.76
C PHE A 97 8.20 5.39 2.96
N THR A 98 8.75 4.18 2.84
CA THR A 98 9.77 3.91 1.84
C THR A 98 9.04 3.62 0.52
N ILE A 99 9.41 4.34 -0.53
CA ILE A 99 8.78 4.25 -1.83
C ILE A 99 9.81 3.76 -2.85
N TYR A 100 9.51 2.66 -3.51
CA TYR A 100 10.38 2.09 -4.53
C TYR A 100 9.79 2.31 -5.92
N GLU A 101 10.66 2.35 -6.92
CA GLU A 101 10.23 2.52 -8.31
C GLU A 101 9.78 1.20 -8.92
N THR A 102 10.32 0.09 -8.46
CA THR A 102 10.02 -1.23 -9.02
C THR A 102 9.58 -2.20 -7.94
N LEU A 103 8.75 -3.16 -8.35
CA LEU A 103 8.29 -4.22 -7.45
C LEU A 103 9.47 -5.06 -6.94
N GLU A 104 10.46 -5.30 -7.79
CA GLU A 104 11.65 -6.08 -7.40
C GLU A 104 12.41 -5.40 -6.27
N ASP A 105 12.62 -4.09 -6.37
CA ASP A 105 13.30 -3.35 -5.30
C ASP A 105 12.50 -3.38 -4.01
N ALA A 106 11.17 -3.29 -4.10
CA ALA A 106 10.31 -3.39 -2.93
C ALA A 106 10.41 -4.77 -2.26
N LYS A 107 10.45 -5.84 -3.06
CA LYS A 107 10.62 -7.19 -2.53
C LYS A 107 11.95 -7.34 -1.81
N ASN A 108 13.00 -6.71 -2.35
CA ASN A 108 14.33 -6.76 -1.74
C ASN A 108 14.37 -6.07 -0.38
N HIS A 109 13.45 -5.13 -0.11
CA HIS A 109 13.33 -4.49 1.20
C HIS A 109 13.14 -5.53 2.32
N PHE A 110 12.45 -6.64 2.01
CA PHE A 110 12.13 -7.68 3.00
C PHE A 110 13.10 -8.85 2.99
N LYS A 111 14.09 -8.84 2.12
CA LYS A 111 15.12 -9.88 2.11
C LYS A 111 16.15 -9.61 3.19
N GLN A 112 16.55 -10.67 3.83
CA GLN A 112 17.60 -10.63 4.85
C GLN A 112 18.97 -10.89 4.23
#